data_18dc30cb9d2dd3c33e27ae28334477f2
#
_entry.id   18dc30cb9d2dd3c33e27ae28334477f2
#
_cell.length_a   1.000
_cell.length_b   1.000
_cell.length_c   1.000
_cell.angle_alpha   90.00
_cell.angle_beta   90.00
_cell.angle_gamma   90.00
#
_symmetry.space_group_name_H-M   'P 1'
#
loop_
_entity.id
_entity.type
_entity.pdbx_description
1 polymer ?
#
loop_
_entity_poly.entity_id
_entity_poly.type
_entity_poly.pdbx_seq_one_letter_code
_entity_poly.pdbx_strand_id
1 'polypeptide(L)'
;MPSDLCLLRDELTAAPAAVFPSAKAGPIDWRRLDYLAHGNPRQRSAHALLTAGVWDKLTAQCSDLALVSTVAIGLDRPGSDLDIVCQHPEPATFAAALATQGWRVAQKGADIWLAEQTVTGADDPPWPLELYLTPDPLERLNGWRHLSLMAALLEQFGAAFYHQVLRLRLDEGLKGEAAMCRLLGLAGDPYAALLTLEGGELASLVWQPVTTGPRFTSSSTSSHLNRAQRTFS
;
A
#
# COMPACT_ATOMS: atom_id res chain seq x y z
N MET A 1 -26.45 -5.97 -8.99
CA MET A 1 -25.33 -6.11 -8.04
C MET A 1 -24.75 -4.74 -7.81
N PRO A 2 -24.93 -4.08 -6.65
CA PRO A 2 -24.15 -2.88 -6.33
C PRO A 2 -22.71 -3.33 -6.15
N SER A 3 -21.80 -2.69 -6.86
CA SER A 3 -20.39 -3.05 -6.88
C SER A 3 -19.76 -2.81 -5.50
N ASP A 4 -18.92 -3.73 -5.05
CA ASP A 4 -18.15 -3.67 -3.79
C ASP A 4 -17.39 -2.35 -3.55
N LEU A 5 -17.14 -1.60 -4.62
CA LEU A 5 -16.57 -0.23 -4.57
C LEU A 5 -17.49 0.78 -3.85
N CYS A 6 -18.80 0.56 -3.83
CA CYS A 6 -19.73 1.49 -3.17
C CYS A 6 -19.70 1.31 -1.65
N LEU A 7 -19.56 0.08 -1.17
CA LEU A 7 -19.45 -0.22 0.26
C LEU A 7 -18.14 0.30 0.86
N LEU A 8 -17.03 0.22 0.10
CA LEU A 8 -15.74 0.78 0.50
C LEU A 8 -15.75 2.32 0.59
N ARG A 9 -16.60 3.01 -0.20
CA ARG A 9 -16.74 4.48 -0.13
C ARG A 9 -17.48 4.94 1.14
N ASP A 10 -18.44 4.18 1.58
CA ASP A 10 -19.19 4.50 2.82
C ASP A 10 -18.35 4.22 4.07
N GLU A 11 -17.48 3.21 4.05
CA GLU A 11 -16.52 2.97 5.12
C GLU A 11 -15.43 4.05 5.23
N LEU A 12 -15.06 4.71 4.13
CA LEU A 12 -14.09 5.83 4.14
C LEU A 12 -14.61 7.07 4.91
N THR A 13 -15.94 7.22 5.03
CA THR A 13 -16.55 8.33 5.79
C THR A 13 -16.71 8.01 7.28
N ALA A 14 -16.62 6.73 7.66
CA ALA A 14 -16.81 6.24 9.02
C ALA A 14 -15.59 5.49 9.60
N ALA A 15 -14.49 5.41 8.85
CA ALA A 15 -13.31 4.67 9.29
C ALA A 15 -12.76 5.28 10.59
N PRO A 16 -12.58 4.49 11.66
CA PRO A 16 -11.76 4.93 12.77
C PRO A 16 -10.41 5.35 12.20
N ALA A 17 -9.87 6.45 12.74
CA ALA A 17 -8.57 6.98 12.32
C ALA A 17 -7.62 5.81 12.12
N ALA A 18 -7.09 5.67 10.89
CA ALA A 18 -6.16 4.58 10.60
C ALA A 18 -5.12 4.60 11.71
N VAL A 19 -4.98 3.49 12.41
CA VAL A 19 -3.97 3.36 13.46
C VAL A 19 -2.64 3.30 12.73
N PHE A 20 -2.12 4.50 12.39
CA PHE A 20 -0.71 4.59 12.11
C PHE A 20 0.00 4.24 13.41
N PRO A 21 1.01 3.40 13.38
CA PRO A 21 1.88 3.25 14.53
C PRO A 21 2.33 4.66 14.93
N SER A 22 1.89 5.10 16.10
CA SER A 22 2.11 6.48 16.54
C SER A 22 3.61 6.75 16.69
N ALA A 23 4.05 7.93 16.28
CA ALA A 23 5.42 8.44 16.51
C ALA A 23 5.92 8.30 17.95
N LYS A 24 5.01 8.13 18.90
CA LYS A 24 5.35 7.84 20.32
C LYS A 24 5.94 6.43 20.53
N ALA A 25 5.82 5.53 19.55
CA ALA A 25 6.30 4.14 19.66
C ALA A 25 7.66 3.90 18.97
N GLY A 26 8.27 4.91 18.35
CA GLY A 26 9.48 4.75 17.53
C GLY A 26 9.18 4.23 16.11
N PRO A 27 10.23 4.02 15.28
CA PRO A 27 10.05 3.49 13.93
C PRO A 27 9.41 2.11 13.98
N ILE A 28 8.54 1.84 13.01
CA ILE A 28 7.84 0.56 12.91
C ILE A 28 8.87 -0.54 12.61
N ASP A 29 8.81 -1.58 13.41
CA ASP A 29 9.56 -2.80 13.13
C ASP A 29 8.70 -3.75 12.28
N TRP A 30 8.97 -3.80 10.99
CA TRP A 30 8.24 -4.63 10.03
C TRP A 30 8.40 -6.15 10.27
N ARG A 31 9.25 -6.55 11.19
CA ARG A 31 9.41 -7.93 11.65
C ARG A 31 8.28 -8.38 12.58
N ARG A 32 7.54 -7.43 13.13
CA ARG A 32 6.44 -7.66 14.06
C ARG A 32 5.10 -7.50 13.36
N LEU A 33 4.12 -8.30 13.76
CA LEU A 33 2.76 -8.26 13.21
C LEU A 33 1.72 -7.71 14.19
N ASP A 34 2.08 -7.50 15.46
CA ASP A 34 1.13 -7.17 16.55
C ASP A 34 0.27 -5.94 16.24
N TYR A 35 0.85 -4.93 15.58
CA TYR A 35 0.14 -3.70 15.23
C TYR A 35 -1.01 -3.93 14.22
N LEU A 36 -0.93 -4.96 13.38
CA LEU A 36 -1.98 -5.31 12.41
C LEU A 36 -3.27 -5.73 13.11
N ALA A 37 -3.18 -6.34 14.31
CA ALA A 37 -4.34 -6.77 15.08
C ALA A 37 -5.26 -5.61 15.47
N HIS A 38 -4.73 -4.40 15.53
CA HIS A 38 -5.42 -3.17 15.91
C HIS A 38 -5.75 -2.26 14.71
N GLY A 39 -5.38 -2.67 13.50
CA GLY A 39 -5.56 -1.93 12.28
C GLY A 39 -6.97 -2.02 11.67
N ASN A 40 -7.08 -1.68 10.40
CA ASN A 40 -8.30 -1.80 9.62
C ASN A 40 -8.73 -3.28 9.43
N PRO A 41 -9.94 -3.59 8.92
CA PRO A 41 -10.40 -4.97 8.75
C PRO A 41 -9.42 -5.85 7.96
N ARG A 42 -8.82 -5.32 6.88
CA ARG A 42 -7.87 -6.07 6.07
C ARG A 42 -6.55 -6.34 6.80
N GLN A 43 -6.05 -5.38 7.57
CA GLN A 43 -4.88 -5.59 8.43
C GLN A 43 -5.14 -6.69 9.47
N ARG A 44 -6.32 -6.70 10.09
CA ARG A 44 -6.70 -7.77 11.04
C ARG A 44 -6.82 -9.13 10.36
N SER A 45 -7.38 -9.18 9.13
CA SER A 45 -7.43 -10.40 8.32
C SER A 45 -6.01 -10.92 8.00
N ALA A 46 -5.12 -10.04 7.54
CA ALA A 46 -3.72 -10.39 7.29
C ALA A 46 -3.01 -10.88 8.56
N HIS A 47 -3.25 -10.23 9.72
CA HIS A 47 -2.73 -10.68 11.01
C HIS A 47 -3.19 -12.09 11.33
N ALA A 48 -4.49 -12.35 11.27
CA ALA A 48 -5.05 -13.67 11.58
C ALA A 48 -4.47 -14.76 10.68
N LEU A 49 -4.35 -14.47 9.36
CA LEU A 49 -3.78 -15.40 8.39
C LEU A 49 -2.30 -15.72 8.69
N LEU A 50 -1.49 -14.68 8.87
CA LEU A 50 -0.06 -14.85 9.08
C LEU A 50 0.25 -15.55 10.40
N THR A 51 -0.47 -15.20 11.48
CA THR A 51 -0.28 -15.80 12.81
C THR A 51 -0.91 -17.20 12.94
N ALA A 52 -1.71 -17.65 11.97
CA ALA A 52 -2.20 -19.04 11.92
C ALA A 52 -1.10 -20.08 11.57
N GLY A 53 0.15 -19.71 11.71
CA GLY A 53 1.32 -20.59 11.56
C GLY A 53 2.14 -20.34 10.29
N VAL A 54 1.74 -19.44 9.40
CA VAL A 54 2.54 -19.04 8.23
C VAL A 54 3.81 -18.33 8.69
N TRP A 55 3.65 -17.31 9.54
CA TRP A 55 4.76 -16.50 10.03
C TRP A 55 5.77 -17.31 10.83
N ASP A 56 5.29 -18.14 11.75
CA ASP A 56 6.17 -18.99 12.59
C ASP A 56 7.00 -19.98 11.75
N LYS A 57 6.36 -20.59 10.73
CA LYS A 57 7.07 -21.50 9.82
C LYS A 57 8.18 -20.80 9.03
N LEU A 58 7.94 -19.58 8.59
CA LEU A 58 8.93 -18.79 7.87
C LEU A 58 10.04 -18.31 8.80
N THR A 59 9.68 -17.80 9.99
CA THR A 59 10.64 -17.35 11.01
C THR A 59 11.59 -18.48 11.44
N ALA A 60 11.09 -19.72 11.52
CA ALA A 60 11.93 -20.87 11.87
C ALA A 60 12.96 -21.23 10.80
N GLN A 61 12.80 -20.76 9.57
CA GLN A 61 13.66 -21.12 8.44
C GLN A 61 14.52 -19.95 7.95
N CYS A 62 14.10 -18.72 8.19
CA CYS A 62 14.81 -17.52 7.75
C CYS A 62 15.70 -16.96 8.86
N SER A 63 16.84 -16.37 8.48
CA SER A 63 17.69 -15.63 9.42
C SER A 63 17.02 -14.32 9.85
N ASP A 64 16.22 -13.73 8.96
CA ASP A 64 15.42 -12.54 9.21
C ASP A 64 14.18 -12.51 8.29
N LEU A 65 13.10 -11.87 8.74
CA LEU A 65 11.80 -11.89 8.06
C LEU A 65 11.04 -10.58 8.32
N ALA A 66 10.47 -9.97 7.29
CA ALA A 66 9.66 -8.75 7.44
C ALA A 66 8.50 -8.67 6.44
N LEU A 67 7.37 -8.13 6.88
CA LEU A 67 6.23 -7.81 6.03
C LEU A 67 6.42 -6.42 5.42
N VAL A 68 6.61 -6.34 4.10
CA VAL A 68 6.84 -5.06 3.38
C VAL A 68 5.69 -4.67 2.45
N SER A 69 4.56 -5.31 2.62
CA SER A 69 3.32 -5.03 1.87
C SER A 69 2.68 -3.70 2.27
N THR A 70 1.94 -3.09 1.34
CA THR A 70 1.12 -1.89 1.63
C THR A 70 0.03 -2.13 2.68
N VAL A 71 -0.33 -3.38 2.96
CA VAL A 71 -1.18 -3.77 4.10
C VAL A 71 -0.57 -3.31 5.42
N ALA A 72 0.77 -3.42 5.57
CA ALA A 72 1.47 -3.03 6.78
C ALA A 72 1.19 -1.57 7.20
N ILE A 73 0.97 -0.69 6.23
CA ILE A 73 0.70 0.74 6.45
C ILE A 73 -0.75 1.14 6.13
N GLY A 74 -1.66 0.18 5.97
CA GLY A 74 -3.09 0.40 5.74
C GLY A 74 -3.41 1.02 4.37
N LEU A 75 -2.52 0.93 3.41
CA LEU A 75 -2.70 1.44 2.05
C LEU A 75 -3.07 0.35 1.04
N ASP A 76 -3.43 -0.83 1.49
CA ASP A 76 -3.87 -1.91 0.63
C ASP A 76 -5.19 -1.59 -0.10
N ARG A 77 -5.47 -2.38 -1.12
CA ARG A 77 -6.71 -2.34 -1.90
C ARG A 77 -7.17 -3.77 -2.19
N PRO A 78 -8.40 -3.98 -2.66
CA PRO A 78 -8.83 -5.30 -3.09
C PRO A 78 -7.83 -5.92 -4.08
N GLY A 79 -7.38 -7.13 -3.80
CA GLY A 79 -6.36 -7.81 -4.61
C GLY A 79 -4.91 -7.45 -4.29
N SER A 80 -4.65 -6.65 -3.25
CA SER A 80 -3.29 -6.48 -2.73
C SER A 80 -2.77 -7.79 -2.15
N ASP A 81 -1.51 -8.05 -2.41
CA ASP A 81 -0.72 -9.17 -1.92
C ASP A 81 -0.07 -8.90 -0.55
N LEU A 82 0.41 -9.95 0.08
CA LEU A 82 1.25 -9.90 1.27
C LEU A 82 2.69 -10.14 0.84
N ASP A 83 3.44 -9.04 0.66
CA ASP A 83 4.85 -9.07 0.30
C ASP A 83 5.70 -9.28 1.55
N ILE A 84 6.48 -10.35 1.58
CA ILE A 84 7.35 -10.71 2.69
C ILE A 84 8.78 -10.83 2.17
N VAL A 85 9.70 -10.10 2.77
CA VAL A 85 11.13 -10.25 2.51
C VAL A 85 11.73 -11.22 3.50
N CYS A 86 12.51 -12.18 3.00
CA CYS A 86 13.12 -13.25 3.78
C CYS A 86 14.62 -13.26 3.55
N GLN A 87 15.41 -13.06 4.60
CA GLN A 87 16.84 -13.28 4.56
C GLN A 87 17.15 -14.76 4.82
N HIS A 88 17.84 -15.40 3.89
CA HIS A 88 18.26 -16.80 4.02
C HIS A 88 19.68 -16.99 3.46
N PRO A 89 20.60 -17.70 4.15
CA PRO A 89 21.97 -17.87 3.67
C PRO A 89 22.06 -18.63 2.36
N GLU A 90 21.11 -19.52 2.10
CA GLU A 90 21.01 -20.35 0.88
C GLU A 90 19.63 -20.20 0.22
N PRO A 91 19.33 -19.06 -0.44
CA PRO A 91 17.99 -18.79 -0.96
C PRO A 91 17.53 -19.82 -2.00
N ALA A 92 18.45 -20.35 -2.82
CA ALA A 92 18.14 -21.37 -3.82
C ALA A 92 17.66 -22.68 -3.18
N THR A 93 18.32 -23.11 -2.10
CA THR A 93 17.94 -24.32 -1.35
C THR A 93 16.56 -24.13 -0.71
N PHE A 94 16.33 -22.98 -0.11
CA PHE A 94 15.04 -22.68 0.50
C PHE A 94 13.92 -22.55 -0.55
N ALA A 95 14.18 -21.92 -1.69
CA ALA A 95 13.26 -21.85 -2.81
C ALA A 95 12.86 -23.24 -3.33
N ALA A 96 13.84 -24.16 -3.47
CA ALA A 96 13.57 -25.54 -3.86
C ALA A 96 12.69 -26.27 -2.83
N ALA A 97 12.92 -26.06 -1.54
CA ALA A 97 12.07 -26.62 -0.48
C ALA A 97 10.64 -26.09 -0.54
N LEU A 98 10.45 -24.79 -0.79
CA LEU A 98 9.13 -24.19 -0.98
C LEU A 98 8.41 -24.75 -2.22
N ALA A 99 9.13 -25.00 -3.31
CA ALA A 99 8.55 -25.61 -4.51
C ALA A 99 7.98 -27.01 -4.22
N THR A 100 8.64 -27.81 -3.37
CA THR A 100 8.10 -29.12 -2.95
C THR A 100 6.85 -29.02 -2.09
N GLN A 101 6.59 -27.84 -1.49
CA GLN A 101 5.41 -27.52 -0.68
C GLN A 101 4.30 -26.86 -1.51
N GLY A 102 4.46 -26.79 -2.85
CA GLY A 102 3.45 -26.25 -3.76
C GLY A 102 3.54 -24.74 -4.02
N TRP A 103 4.63 -24.08 -3.60
CA TRP A 103 4.88 -22.69 -3.97
C TRP A 103 5.35 -22.60 -5.43
N ARG A 104 4.88 -21.60 -6.14
CA ARG A 104 5.40 -21.24 -7.46
C ARG A 104 6.69 -20.44 -7.25
N VAL A 105 7.79 -20.93 -7.76
CA VAL A 105 9.11 -20.34 -7.51
C VAL A 105 9.75 -19.88 -8.80
N ALA A 106 10.40 -18.71 -8.78
CA ALA A 106 11.14 -18.16 -9.91
C ALA A 106 12.43 -17.47 -9.43
N GLN A 107 13.53 -17.74 -10.13
CA GLN A 107 14.76 -16.99 -9.93
C GLN A 107 14.67 -15.61 -10.57
N LYS A 108 15.08 -14.57 -9.83
CA LYS A 108 15.07 -13.16 -10.28
C LYS A 108 16.48 -12.57 -10.41
N GLY A 109 17.47 -13.18 -9.79
CA GLY A 109 18.87 -12.77 -9.81
C GLY A 109 19.78 -13.91 -9.40
N ALA A 110 21.09 -13.69 -9.26
CA ALA A 110 22.05 -14.71 -8.90
C ALA A 110 21.64 -15.43 -7.60
N ASP A 111 21.33 -14.65 -6.55
CA ASP A 111 20.96 -15.13 -5.23
C ASP A 111 19.58 -14.62 -4.80
N ILE A 112 18.71 -14.26 -5.77
CA ILE A 112 17.38 -13.71 -5.53
C ILE A 112 16.34 -14.64 -6.11
N TRP A 113 15.38 -15.03 -5.26
CA TRP A 113 14.27 -15.89 -5.62
C TRP A 113 12.95 -15.28 -5.18
N LEU A 114 11.92 -15.52 -5.98
CA LEU A 114 10.55 -15.18 -5.67
C LEU A 114 9.76 -16.47 -5.49
N ALA A 115 9.01 -16.57 -4.40
CA ALA A 115 8.10 -17.68 -4.18
C ALA A 115 6.69 -17.13 -3.91
N GLU A 116 5.70 -17.66 -4.64
CA GLU A 116 4.33 -17.18 -4.62
C GLU A 116 3.37 -18.31 -4.27
N GLN A 117 2.41 -18.00 -3.42
CA GLN A 117 1.32 -18.91 -3.07
C GLN A 117 0.05 -18.10 -2.76
N THR A 118 -1.10 -18.70 -2.99
CA THR A 118 -2.38 -18.14 -2.52
C THR A 118 -2.81 -18.90 -1.27
N VAL A 119 -3.08 -18.15 -0.19
CA VAL A 119 -3.52 -18.72 1.09
C VAL A 119 -4.91 -18.18 1.42
N THR A 120 -5.79 -19.07 1.87
CA THR A 120 -7.17 -18.74 2.23
C THR A 120 -7.33 -18.83 3.74
N GLY A 121 -7.78 -17.75 4.36
CA GLY A 121 -8.26 -17.76 5.74
C GLY A 121 -9.66 -18.40 5.83
N ALA A 122 -10.14 -18.64 7.04
CA ALA A 122 -11.41 -19.32 7.25
C ALA A 122 -12.63 -18.56 6.67
N ASP A 123 -12.60 -17.22 6.76
CA ASP A 123 -13.75 -16.36 6.42
C ASP A 123 -13.39 -15.22 5.45
N ASP A 124 -12.17 -15.20 4.91
CA ASP A 124 -11.65 -14.09 4.11
C ASP A 124 -11.42 -14.47 2.64
N PRO A 125 -11.45 -13.50 1.72
CA PRO A 125 -10.96 -13.70 0.37
C PRO A 125 -9.51 -14.21 0.38
N PRO A 126 -9.12 -15.05 -0.62
CA PRO A 126 -7.76 -15.54 -0.70
C PRO A 126 -6.73 -14.41 -0.73
N TRP A 127 -5.63 -14.60 0.01
CA TRP A 127 -4.50 -13.70 0.03
C TRP A 127 -3.39 -14.23 -0.85
N PRO A 128 -2.96 -13.50 -1.91
CA PRO A 128 -1.69 -13.79 -2.56
C PRO A 128 -0.55 -13.50 -1.58
N LEU A 129 0.33 -14.46 -1.39
CA LEU A 129 1.59 -14.32 -0.66
C LEU A 129 2.74 -14.29 -1.66
N GLU A 130 3.64 -13.32 -1.50
CA GLU A 130 4.89 -13.23 -2.24
C GLU A 130 6.06 -13.20 -1.26
N LEU A 131 6.98 -14.16 -1.37
CA LEU A 131 8.21 -14.20 -0.59
C LEU A 131 9.37 -13.81 -1.49
N TYR A 132 10.09 -12.76 -1.12
CA TYR A 132 11.34 -12.36 -1.74
C TYR A 132 12.51 -12.90 -0.92
N LEU A 133 13.21 -13.91 -1.47
CA LEU A 133 14.29 -14.62 -0.80
C LEU A 133 15.63 -14.08 -1.24
N THR A 134 16.49 -13.72 -0.30
CA THR A 134 17.81 -13.14 -0.55
C THR A 134 18.76 -13.41 0.61
N PRO A 135 20.10 -13.44 0.40
CA PRO A 135 21.07 -13.46 1.50
C PRO A 135 21.33 -12.07 2.09
N ASP A 136 20.85 -11.00 1.44
CA ASP A 136 21.11 -9.62 1.84
C ASP A 136 20.30 -9.21 3.09
N PRO A 137 20.84 -8.28 3.91
CA PRO A 137 20.10 -7.66 5.00
C PRO A 137 18.83 -6.97 4.50
N LEU A 138 17.71 -7.17 5.21
CA LEU A 138 16.38 -6.71 4.76
C LEU A 138 16.28 -5.20 4.59
N GLU A 139 16.97 -4.42 5.43
CA GLU A 139 16.96 -2.95 5.39
C GLU A 139 17.57 -2.38 4.11
N ARG A 140 18.36 -3.17 3.38
CA ARG A 140 18.94 -2.77 2.09
C ARG A 140 18.00 -2.98 0.92
N LEU A 141 16.95 -3.76 1.12
CA LEU A 141 16.00 -4.09 0.06
C LEU A 141 15.07 -2.93 -0.24
N ASN A 142 14.78 -2.73 -1.51
CA ASN A 142 13.88 -1.64 -1.93
C ASN A 142 12.48 -1.77 -1.31
N GLY A 143 11.95 -2.98 -1.11
CA GLY A 143 10.67 -3.19 -0.45
C GLY A 143 10.64 -2.60 0.96
N TRP A 144 11.66 -2.87 1.78
CA TRP A 144 11.83 -2.28 3.11
C TRP A 144 11.97 -0.76 3.06
N ARG A 145 12.87 -0.27 2.19
CA ARG A 145 13.16 1.16 2.06
C ARG A 145 11.94 1.96 1.62
N HIS A 146 11.22 1.50 0.59
CA HIS A 146 9.98 2.13 0.14
C HIS A 146 8.93 2.14 1.22
N LEU A 147 8.68 1.01 1.89
CA LEU A 147 7.67 0.96 2.95
C LEU A 147 8.00 1.91 4.09
N SER A 148 9.27 1.97 4.51
CA SER A 148 9.73 2.86 5.57
C SER A 148 9.55 4.33 5.20
N LEU A 149 9.89 4.72 3.96
CA LEU A 149 9.66 6.08 3.46
C LEU A 149 8.17 6.41 3.37
N MET A 150 7.35 5.49 2.85
CA MET A 150 5.90 5.69 2.78
C MET A 150 5.29 5.86 4.16
N ALA A 151 5.70 5.05 5.13
CA ALA A 151 5.24 5.18 6.51
C ALA A 151 5.63 6.53 7.12
N ALA A 152 6.88 6.96 6.92
CA ALA A 152 7.35 8.26 7.41
C ALA A 152 6.60 9.44 6.77
N LEU A 153 6.26 9.37 5.48
CA LEU A 153 5.42 10.38 4.81
C LEU A 153 3.99 10.43 5.36
N LEU A 154 3.40 9.26 5.63
CA LEU A 154 2.08 9.19 6.24
C LEU A 154 2.08 9.78 7.66
N GLU A 155 3.12 9.52 8.43
CA GLU A 155 3.30 10.10 9.75
C GLU A 155 3.47 11.62 9.69
N GLN A 156 4.33 12.12 8.79
CA GLN A 156 4.64 13.55 8.64
C GLN A 156 3.41 14.35 8.22
N PHE A 157 2.64 13.88 7.25
CA PHE A 157 1.52 14.62 6.67
C PHE A 157 0.15 14.23 7.24
N GLY A 158 0.07 13.15 7.98
CA GLY A 158 -1.11 12.73 8.74
C GLY A 158 -2.31 12.26 7.90
N ALA A 159 -3.48 12.25 8.52
CA ALA A 159 -4.69 11.64 8.00
C ALA A 159 -5.15 12.21 6.64
N ALA A 160 -5.02 13.52 6.42
CA ALA A 160 -5.43 14.13 5.15
C ALA A 160 -4.60 13.60 3.96
N PHE A 161 -3.31 13.41 4.14
CA PHE A 161 -2.43 12.84 3.13
C PHE A 161 -2.76 11.36 2.89
N TYR A 162 -2.92 10.60 3.96
CA TYR A 162 -3.35 9.20 3.89
C TYR A 162 -4.61 9.01 3.04
N HIS A 163 -5.68 9.78 3.33
CA HIS A 163 -6.92 9.68 2.57
C HIS A 163 -6.76 10.07 1.09
N GLN A 164 -5.89 11.02 0.78
CA GLN A 164 -5.58 11.37 -0.61
C GLN A 164 -4.83 10.25 -1.33
N VAL A 165 -3.82 9.66 -0.68
CA VAL A 165 -3.08 8.51 -1.23
C VAL A 165 -4.04 7.34 -1.47
N LEU A 166 -4.86 6.99 -0.48
CA LEU A 166 -5.79 5.88 -0.58
C LEU A 166 -6.81 6.10 -1.71
N ARG A 167 -7.33 7.32 -1.84
CA ARG A 167 -8.23 7.69 -2.94
C ARG A 167 -7.58 7.47 -4.32
N LEU A 168 -6.34 7.93 -4.52
CA LEU A 168 -5.62 7.71 -5.77
C LEU A 168 -5.40 6.23 -6.06
N ARG A 169 -5.16 5.44 -5.03
CA ARG A 169 -5.01 3.99 -5.17
C ARG A 169 -6.32 3.30 -5.56
N LEU A 170 -7.43 3.70 -4.95
CA LEU A 170 -8.75 3.09 -5.18
C LEU A 170 -9.41 3.58 -6.48
N ASP A 171 -9.40 4.89 -6.73
CA ASP A 171 -10.10 5.49 -7.87
C ASP A 171 -9.30 5.36 -9.19
N GLU A 172 -7.97 5.48 -9.12
CA GLU A 172 -7.09 5.49 -10.31
C GLU A 172 -6.20 4.24 -10.43
N GLY A 173 -6.22 3.34 -9.45
CA GLY A 173 -5.44 2.11 -9.47
C GLY A 173 -3.94 2.30 -9.28
N LEU A 174 -3.48 3.47 -8.79
CA LEU A 174 -2.06 3.75 -8.63
C LEU A 174 -1.39 2.83 -7.60
N LYS A 175 -0.11 2.53 -7.82
CA LYS A 175 0.77 1.97 -6.78
C LYS A 175 0.98 2.99 -5.67
N GLY A 176 1.36 2.55 -4.46
CA GLY A 176 1.57 3.44 -3.30
C GLY A 176 2.58 4.54 -3.57
N GLU A 177 3.73 4.16 -4.11
CA GLU A 177 4.82 5.06 -4.48
C GLU A 177 4.35 6.10 -5.51
N ALA A 178 3.65 5.66 -6.55
CA ALA A 178 3.13 6.54 -7.59
C ALA A 178 2.10 7.54 -7.06
N ALA A 179 1.23 7.11 -6.15
CA ALA A 179 0.24 7.98 -5.52
C ALA A 179 0.93 9.06 -4.65
N MET A 180 1.93 8.67 -3.86
CA MET A 180 2.69 9.61 -3.02
C MET A 180 3.53 10.57 -3.85
N CYS A 181 4.27 10.08 -4.85
CA CYS A 181 5.05 10.92 -5.76
C CYS A 181 4.16 11.96 -6.46
N ARG A 182 2.97 11.56 -6.90
CA ARG A 182 2.00 12.49 -7.52
C ARG A 182 1.56 13.60 -6.56
N LEU A 183 1.25 13.28 -5.33
CA LEU A 183 0.83 14.27 -4.32
C LEU A 183 1.96 15.21 -3.92
N LEU A 184 3.19 14.73 -3.95
CA LEU A 184 4.39 15.49 -3.60
C LEU A 184 5.01 16.23 -4.80
N GLY A 185 4.49 16.01 -6.02
CA GLY A 185 5.07 16.62 -7.23
C GLY A 185 6.43 16.05 -7.63
N LEU A 186 6.76 14.84 -7.19
CA LEU A 186 8.00 14.17 -7.56
C LEU A 186 7.87 13.60 -8.98
N ALA A 187 8.82 13.95 -9.85
CA ALA A 187 8.83 13.53 -11.24
C ALA A 187 9.71 12.29 -11.48
N GLY A 188 9.47 11.59 -12.59
CA GLY A 188 10.25 10.43 -13.02
C GLY A 188 9.63 9.11 -12.62
N ASP A 189 10.46 8.06 -12.54
CA ASP A 189 10.02 6.75 -12.07
C ASP A 189 9.67 6.81 -10.57
N PRO A 190 8.45 6.43 -10.15
CA PRO A 190 8.01 6.60 -8.76
C PRO A 190 8.87 5.86 -7.73
N TYR A 191 9.42 4.70 -8.10
CA TYR A 191 10.25 3.92 -7.19
C TYR A 191 11.60 4.62 -6.97
N ALA A 192 12.25 5.07 -8.03
CA ALA A 192 13.49 5.82 -7.93
C ALA A 192 13.28 7.18 -7.26
N ALA A 193 12.22 7.90 -7.63
CA ALA A 193 11.91 9.22 -7.10
C ALA A 193 11.65 9.19 -5.58
N LEU A 194 10.94 8.17 -5.08
CA LEU A 194 10.70 8.05 -3.65
C LEU A 194 12.00 7.83 -2.86
N LEU A 195 12.92 7.02 -3.40
CA LEU A 195 14.21 6.76 -2.76
C LEU A 195 15.12 7.99 -2.66
N THR A 196 14.90 9.02 -3.46
CA THR A 196 15.66 10.28 -3.34
C THR A 196 15.39 11.01 -2.02
N LEU A 197 14.29 10.66 -1.34
CA LEU A 197 13.93 11.25 -0.05
C LEU A 197 14.71 10.66 1.15
N GLU A 198 15.51 9.63 0.93
CA GLU A 198 16.39 9.10 1.96
C GLU A 198 17.49 10.12 2.34
N GLY A 199 17.93 10.07 3.57
CA GLY A 199 19.06 10.90 4.01
C GLY A 199 18.72 12.32 4.45
N GLY A 200 17.44 12.65 4.62
CA GLY A 200 17.05 13.92 5.27
C GLY A 200 16.22 14.88 4.42
N GLU A 201 16.03 14.62 3.14
CA GLU A 201 15.17 15.45 2.29
C GLU A 201 13.68 15.37 2.70
N LEU A 202 13.28 14.26 3.32
CA LEU A 202 11.92 14.05 3.78
C LEU A 202 11.43 15.16 4.71
N ALA A 203 12.26 15.60 5.65
CA ALA A 203 11.90 16.65 6.60
C ALA A 203 11.67 18.04 5.96
N SER A 204 12.22 18.27 4.76
CA SER A 204 12.05 19.52 4.02
C SER A 204 10.80 19.55 3.14
N LEU A 205 10.14 18.42 2.96
CA LEU A 205 8.94 18.34 2.13
C LEU A 205 7.76 19.07 2.78
N VAL A 206 7.05 19.81 1.95
CA VAL A 206 5.80 20.47 2.33
C VAL A 206 4.68 19.94 1.44
N TRP A 207 3.62 19.48 2.06
CA TRP A 207 2.40 19.11 1.39
C TRP A 207 1.20 19.77 2.07
N GLN A 208 0.27 20.25 1.29
CA GLN A 208 -1.00 20.78 1.78
C GLN A 208 -2.16 20.13 1.02
N PRO A 209 -3.26 19.78 1.71
CA PRO A 209 -4.44 19.27 1.04
C PRO A 209 -4.97 20.31 0.04
N VAL A 210 -5.27 19.86 -1.19
CA VAL A 210 -5.98 20.69 -2.15
C VAL A 210 -7.38 20.94 -1.58
N THR A 211 -7.62 22.14 -1.06
CA THR A 211 -8.96 22.58 -0.70
C THR A 211 -9.74 22.74 -2.01
N THR A 212 -10.58 21.76 -2.34
CA THR A 212 -11.62 21.98 -3.34
C THR A 212 -12.57 23.00 -2.75
N GLY A 213 -12.40 24.27 -3.14
CA GLY A 213 -13.38 25.31 -2.86
C GLY A 213 -14.76 24.86 -3.34
N PRO A 214 -15.85 25.42 -2.76
CA PRO A 214 -17.20 25.04 -3.14
C PRO A 214 -17.32 25.15 -4.67
N ARG A 215 -17.77 24.07 -5.31
CA ARG A 215 -18.13 24.13 -6.73
C ARG A 215 -19.21 25.18 -6.84
N PHE A 216 -18.88 26.34 -7.41
CA PHE A 216 -19.89 27.25 -7.89
C PHE A 216 -20.68 26.50 -8.95
N THR A 217 -21.86 26.04 -8.59
CA THR A 217 -22.87 25.66 -9.56
C THR A 217 -23.21 26.91 -10.32
N SER A 218 -22.70 27.07 -11.53
CA SER A 218 -23.15 28.04 -12.47
C SER A 218 -24.63 27.76 -12.75
N SER A 219 -25.50 28.44 -12.06
CA SER A 219 -26.91 28.52 -12.41
C SER A 219 -26.99 29.19 -13.78
N SER A 220 -27.24 28.36 -14.80
CA SER A 220 -27.63 28.82 -16.12
C SER A 220 -28.98 29.54 -16.00
N THR A 221 -28.94 30.86 -15.92
CA THR A 221 -30.10 31.71 -16.08
C THR A 221 -30.49 31.65 -17.55
N SER A 222 -31.52 30.86 -17.87
CA SER A 222 -32.24 30.94 -19.13
C SER A 222 -32.91 32.29 -19.24
N SER A 223 -32.34 33.19 -20.02
CA SER A 223 -33.04 34.38 -20.49
C SER A 223 -33.81 34.01 -21.74
N HIS A 224 -35.14 33.86 -21.56
CA HIS A 224 -36.10 34.03 -22.66
C HIS A 224 -36.00 35.45 -23.17
N LEU A 225 -35.74 35.63 -24.45
CA LEU A 225 -36.17 36.83 -25.17
C LEU A 225 -36.47 36.53 -26.64
N ASN A 226 -37.72 36.42 -26.86
CA ASN A 226 -38.53 37.09 -27.88
C ASN A 226 -38.09 37.11 -29.36
N ARG A 227 -38.92 36.47 -30.06
CA ARG A 227 -39.33 36.51 -31.46
C ARG A 227 -39.59 37.94 -31.98
N ALA A 228 -38.96 38.33 -33.05
CA ALA A 228 -39.50 39.33 -33.97
C ALA A 228 -39.19 38.89 -35.43
N GLN A 229 -40.28 38.71 -36.14
CA GLN A 229 -40.36 38.55 -37.61
C GLN A 229 -39.89 39.83 -38.31
N ARG A 230 -39.23 39.72 -39.44
CA ARG A 230 -39.58 40.52 -40.65
C ARG A 230 -38.96 39.88 -41.91
N THR A 231 -39.83 39.79 -42.87
CA THR A 231 -39.80 39.43 -44.28
C THR A 231 -39.07 40.46 -45.17
N PHE A 232 -38.86 40.03 -46.47
CA PHE A 232 -38.47 40.73 -47.71
C PHE A 232 -36.95 40.94 -47.90
N SER A 233 -36.34 40.58 -49.01
CA SER A 233 -36.61 40.37 -50.43
C SER A 233 -35.64 39.35 -51.00
#